data_539ec14c5b181436bc6d74606dd16054
#
_entry.id   539ec14c5b181436bc6d74606dd16054
#
_cell.length_a   1.000
_cell.length_b   1.000
_cell.length_c   1.000
_cell.angle_alpha   90.00
_cell.angle_beta   90.00
_cell.angle_gamma   90.00
#
_symmetry.space_group_name_H-M   'P 1'
#
loop_
_entity.id
_entity.type
_entity.pdbx_description
1 polymer ?
#
loop_
_entity_poly.entity_id
_entity_poly.type
_entity_poly.pdbx_seq_one_letter_code
_entity_poly.pdbx_strand_id
1 'polypeptide(L)'
;MSAVDYTVDGQTYEGYFLAPEGKTNLPVVAIAHAWGGLGDNEVQKAARVVNELGYAAFAMDVYGKGKRGTTVEENQALMNPLVGNRAELQKRLAGGLAAAKAQPGVDGSKAAAIGYCFGGLCVLDMA
;
A
#
# COMPACT_ATOMS: atom_id res chain seq x y z
N MET A 1 9.00 -11.97 2.28
CA MET A 1 7.74 -11.26 1.96
C MET A 1 6.59 -11.92 2.71
N SER A 2 5.78 -11.13 3.37
CA SER A 2 4.64 -11.62 4.14
C SER A 2 3.37 -10.91 3.72
N ALA A 3 2.32 -11.68 3.44
CA ALA A 3 0.99 -11.13 3.26
C ALA A 3 0.44 -10.70 4.63
N VAL A 4 -0.16 -9.52 4.69
CA VAL A 4 -0.69 -8.94 5.92
C VAL A 4 -2.13 -8.51 5.68
N ASP A 5 -3.05 -9.11 6.43
CA ASP A 5 -4.45 -8.68 6.43
C ASP A 5 -4.63 -7.54 7.43
N TYR A 6 -5.38 -6.53 7.03
CA TYR A 6 -5.80 -5.45 7.93
C TYR A 6 -7.21 -5.02 7.59
N THR A 7 -7.89 -4.40 8.54
CA THR A 7 -9.30 -4.02 8.38
C THR A 7 -9.49 -2.52 8.48
N VAL A 8 -10.40 -2.00 7.65
CA VAL A 8 -10.88 -0.62 7.71
C VAL A 8 -12.39 -0.67 7.57
N ASP A 9 -13.12 -0.17 8.56
CA ASP A 9 -14.60 -0.18 8.59
C ASP A 9 -15.20 -1.57 8.34
N GLY A 10 -14.59 -2.62 8.92
CA GLY A 10 -15.08 -3.99 8.80
C GLY A 10 -14.74 -4.68 7.47
N GLN A 11 -14.12 -4.00 6.52
CA GLN A 11 -13.65 -4.61 5.28
C GLN A 11 -12.20 -5.03 5.41
N THR A 12 -11.86 -6.22 4.89
CA THR A 12 -10.51 -6.77 4.92
C THR A 12 -9.73 -6.36 3.69
N TYR A 13 -8.50 -5.94 3.91
CA TYR A 13 -7.51 -5.61 2.90
C TYR A 13 -6.29 -6.51 3.09
N GLU A 14 -5.57 -6.78 2.02
CA GLU A 14 -4.34 -7.57 2.09
C GLU A 14 -3.19 -6.82 1.44
N GLY A 15 -2.20 -6.42 2.24
CA GLY A 15 -0.95 -5.84 1.77
C GLY A 15 0.19 -6.85 1.85
N TYR A 16 1.37 -6.43 1.39
CA TYR A 16 2.59 -7.25 1.47
C TYR A 16 3.70 -6.47 2.16
N PHE A 17 4.31 -7.11 3.17
CA PHE A 17 5.39 -6.51 3.95
C PHE A 17 6.72 -7.19 3.63
N LEU A 18 7.75 -6.36 3.37
CA LEU A 18 9.13 -6.81 3.19
C LEU A 18 10.03 -5.96 4.07
N ALA A 19 11.06 -6.60 4.65
CA ALA A 19 12.08 -5.88 5.42
C ALA A 19 13.41 -6.63 5.34
N PRO A 20 14.55 -5.93 5.51
CA PRO A 20 15.84 -6.59 5.65
C PRO A 20 15.86 -7.46 6.90
N GLU A 21 16.40 -8.68 6.80
CA GLU A 21 16.50 -9.59 7.93
C GLU A 21 17.37 -9.03 9.05
N GLY A 22 16.95 -9.27 10.29
CA GLY A 22 17.74 -8.96 11.49
C GLY A 22 17.87 -7.49 11.81
N LYS A 23 17.17 -6.61 11.09
CA LYS A 23 17.24 -5.17 11.34
C LYS A 23 15.97 -4.67 12.02
N THR A 24 16.13 -3.62 12.85
CA THR A 24 15.04 -3.00 13.60
C THR A 24 15.12 -1.48 13.44
N ASN A 25 14.12 -0.76 13.95
CA ASN A 25 14.01 0.70 13.87
C ASN A 25 14.07 1.20 12.43
N LEU A 26 13.47 0.45 11.50
CA LEU A 26 13.52 0.74 10.08
C LEU A 26 12.50 1.79 9.68
N PRO A 27 12.88 2.77 8.84
CA PRO A 27 11.88 3.54 8.11
C PRO A 27 11.05 2.60 7.24
N VAL A 28 9.78 2.96 7.03
CA VAL A 28 8.90 2.19 6.14
C VAL A 28 8.46 3.06 4.96
N VAL A 29 8.49 2.47 3.77
CA VAL A 29 7.95 3.08 2.56
C VAL A 29 6.65 2.35 2.22
N ALA A 30 5.54 3.07 2.28
CA ALA A 30 4.25 2.58 1.83
C ALA A 30 4.15 2.79 0.31
N ILE A 31 3.70 1.75 -0.40
CA ILE A 31 3.59 1.79 -1.85
C ILE A 31 2.12 1.68 -2.23
N ALA A 32 1.62 2.70 -2.91
CA ALA A 32 0.24 2.75 -3.40
C ALA A 32 0.21 2.22 -4.83
N HIS A 33 -0.71 1.30 -5.09
CA HIS A 33 -0.81 0.63 -6.38
C HIS A 33 -1.46 1.51 -7.45
N ALA A 34 -1.20 1.16 -8.71
CA ALA A 34 -1.91 1.72 -9.86
C ALA A 34 -3.36 1.20 -9.89
N TRP A 35 -4.12 1.59 -10.89
CA TRP A 35 -5.56 1.31 -10.97
C TRP A 35 -5.93 -0.17 -11.10
N GLY A 36 -4.98 -1.03 -11.49
CA GLY A 36 -5.20 -2.49 -11.55
C GLY A 36 -5.27 -3.18 -10.19
N GLY A 37 -4.93 -2.48 -9.13
CA GLY A 37 -4.86 -3.04 -7.80
C GLY A 37 -3.45 -3.50 -7.42
N LEU A 38 -3.31 -4.01 -6.21
CA LEU A 38 -2.03 -4.50 -5.71
C LEU A 38 -1.63 -5.78 -6.45
N GLY A 39 -0.46 -5.76 -7.07
CA GLY A 39 0.05 -6.87 -7.87
C GLY A 39 1.57 -6.92 -7.90
N ASP A 40 2.11 -7.68 -8.85
CA ASP A 40 3.55 -7.94 -8.95
C ASP A 40 4.37 -6.66 -9.11
N ASN A 41 3.85 -5.66 -9.80
CA ASN A 41 4.56 -4.40 -10.01
C ASN A 41 4.90 -3.72 -8.68
N GLU A 42 3.93 -3.63 -7.78
CA GLU A 42 4.11 -3.02 -6.47
C GLU A 42 5.02 -3.87 -5.57
N VAL A 43 4.89 -5.19 -5.65
CA VAL A 43 5.77 -6.11 -4.90
C VAL A 43 7.22 -5.98 -5.37
N GLN A 44 7.46 -5.83 -6.68
CA GLN A 44 8.81 -5.59 -7.21
C GLN A 44 9.37 -4.26 -6.73
N LYS A 45 8.56 -3.20 -6.66
CA LYS A 45 8.99 -1.92 -6.10
C LYS A 45 9.35 -2.05 -4.63
N ALA A 46 8.56 -2.80 -3.87
CA ALA A 46 8.85 -3.09 -2.47
C ALA A 46 10.19 -3.81 -2.31
N ALA A 47 10.46 -4.80 -3.14
CA ALA A 47 11.75 -5.51 -3.12
C ALA A 47 12.92 -4.57 -3.41
N ARG A 48 12.75 -3.62 -4.33
CA ARG A 48 13.79 -2.63 -4.63
C ARG A 48 14.05 -1.71 -3.45
N VAL A 49 13.01 -1.26 -2.77
CA VAL A 49 13.17 -0.42 -1.56
C VAL A 49 14.01 -1.16 -0.51
N VAL A 50 13.71 -2.43 -0.26
CA VAL A 50 14.44 -3.24 0.71
C VAL A 50 15.90 -3.45 0.27
N ASN A 51 16.11 -3.84 -0.99
CA ASN A 51 17.43 -4.24 -1.47
C ASN A 51 18.35 -3.04 -1.75
N GLU A 52 17.80 -1.92 -2.23
CA GLU A 52 18.61 -0.76 -2.61
C GLU A 52 18.74 0.26 -1.48
N LEU A 53 17.72 0.42 -0.64
CA LEU A 53 17.71 1.43 0.41
C LEU A 53 17.88 0.85 1.81
N GLY A 54 17.64 -0.43 2.00
CA GLY A 54 17.71 -1.07 3.31
C GLY A 54 16.58 -0.68 4.24
N TYR A 55 15.46 -0.16 3.72
CA TYR A 55 14.27 0.20 4.48
C TYR A 55 13.25 -0.93 4.45
N ALA A 56 12.26 -0.87 5.34
CA ALA A 56 11.07 -1.71 5.22
C ALA A 56 10.15 -1.16 4.13
N ALA A 57 9.38 -2.04 3.51
CA ALA A 57 8.41 -1.66 2.48
C ALA A 57 7.07 -2.35 2.75
N PHE A 58 5.99 -1.63 2.53
CA PHE A 58 4.64 -2.16 2.66
C PHE A 58 3.82 -1.77 1.42
N ALA A 59 3.53 -2.77 0.59
CA ALA A 59 2.67 -2.58 -0.56
C ALA A 59 1.21 -2.62 -0.07
N MET A 60 0.53 -1.48 -0.13
CA MET A 60 -0.84 -1.32 0.39
C MET A 60 -1.87 -1.87 -0.58
N ASP A 61 -3.00 -2.29 -0.05
CA ASP A 61 -4.20 -2.61 -0.80
C ASP A 61 -5.25 -1.53 -0.54
N VAL A 62 -5.74 -0.90 -1.59
CA VAL A 62 -6.73 0.19 -1.48
C VAL A 62 -8.12 -0.28 -1.91
N TYR A 63 -8.20 -1.40 -2.63
CA TYR A 63 -9.47 -1.91 -3.17
C TYR A 63 -10.16 -2.93 -2.27
N GLY A 64 -9.40 -3.77 -1.59
CA GLY A 64 -9.91 -4.87 -0.79
C GLY A 64 -9.25 -6.18 -1.16
N LYS A 65 -9.18 -7.10 -0.22
CA LYS A 65 -8.52 -8.39 -0.40
C LYS A 65 -9.12 -9.14 -1.60
N GLY A 66 -8.27 -9.50 -2.55
CA GLY A 66 -8.66 -10.23 -3.75
C GLY A 66 -9.24 -9.37 -4.87
N LYS A 67 -9.41 -8.06 -4.66
CA LYS A 67 -10.00 -7.17 -5.68
C LYS A 67 -8.90 -6.63 -6.58
N ARG A 68 -8.87 -7.14 -7.81
CA ARG A 68 -7.91 -6.76 -8.84
C ARG A 68 -8.63 -6.59 -10.17
N GLY A 69 -8.09 -5.74 -11.06
CA GLY A 69 -8.57 -5.60 -12.42
C GLY A 69 -7.50 -5.99 -13.42
N THR A 70 -7.92 -6.57 -14.53
CA THR A 70 -7.02 -6.93 -15.64
C THR A 70 -7.44 -6.28 -16.96
N THR A 71 -8.57 -5.60 -16.99
CA THR A 71 -9.06 -4.85 -18.15
C THR A 71 -9.31 -3.39 -17.77
N VAL A 72 -9.42 -2.53 -18.78
CA VAL A 72 -9.72 -1.10 -18.56
C VAL A 72 -11.04 -0.93 -17.81
N GLU A 73 -12.07 -1.69 -18.20
CA GLU A 73 -13.39 -1.63 -17.57
C GLU A 73 -13.36 -2.05 -16.12
N GLU A 74 -12.66 -3.15 -15.81
CA GLU A 74 -12.51 -3.62 -14.42
C GLU A 74 -11.74 -2.61 -13.58
N ASN A 75 -10.65 -2.07 -14.12
CA ASN A 75 -9.83 -1.09 -13.43
C ASN A 75 -10.61 0.19 -13.14
N GLN A 76 -11.40 0.66 -14.10
CA GLN A 76 -12.27 1.82 -13.91
C GLN A 76 -13.35 1.55 -12.86
N ALA A 77 -13.94 0.37 -12.86
CA ALA A 77 -14.96 0.00 -11.88
C ALA A 77 -14.42 -0.04 -10.45
N LEU A 78 -13.13 -0.37 -10.28
CA LEU A 78 -12.48 -0.35 -8.98
C LEU A 78 -12.05 1.06 -8.56
N MET A 79 -11.49 1.82 -9.48
CA MET A 79 -10.91 3.14 -9.18
C MET A 79 -11.95 4.25 -9.05
N ASN A 80 -12.92 4.29 -9.96
CA ASN A 80 -13.84 5.43 -10.06
C ASN A 80 -14.64 5.73 -8.79
N PRO A 81 -15.14 4.71 -8.04
CA PRO A 81 -15.83 5.00 -6.77
C PRO A 81 -14.94 5.72 -5.75
N LEU A 82 -13.64 5.46 -5.76
CA LEU A 82 -12.70 6.09 -4.84
C LEU A 82 -12.29 7.48 -5.29
N VAL A 83 -12.10 7.68 -6.58
CA VAL A 83 -11.83 9.02 -7.14
C VAL A 83 -13.02 9.94 -6.91
N GLY A 84 -14.23 9.40 -6.99
CA GLY A 84 -15.47 10.13 -6.73
C GLY A 84 -15.79 10.31 -5.25
N ASN A 85 -15.07 9.65 -4.35
CA ASN A 85 -15.26 9.75 -2.90
C ASN A 85 -13.90 9.76 -2.20
N ARG A 86 -13.28 10.94 -2.19
CA ARG A 86 -11.94 11.13 -1.66
C ARG A 86 -11.87 10.88 -0.14
N ALA A 87 -12.94 11.13 0.59
CA ALA A 87 -13.00 10.84 2.03
C ALA A 87 -12.86 9.34 2.30
N GLU A 88 -13.54 8.50 1.51
CA GLU A 88 -13.41 7.05 1.61
C GLU A 88 -12.00 6.59 1.22
N LEU A 89 -11.44 7.16 0.15
CA LEU A 89 -10.07 6.87 -0.27
C LEU A 89 -9.08 7.20 0.85
N GLN A 90 -9.18 8.38 1.44
CA GLN A 90 -8.30 8.81 2.52
C GLN A 90 -8.40 7.89 3.74
N LYS A 91 -9.60 7.41 4.05
CA LYS A 91 -9.80 6.46 5.16
C LYS A 91 -9.07 5.14 4.90
N ARG A 92 -9.16 4.60 3.70
CA ARG A 92 -8.47 3.36 3.32
C ARG A 92 -6.96 3.54 3.33
N LEU A 93 -6.47 4.69 2.86
CA LEU A 93 -5.04 5.02 2.87
C LEU A 93 -4.50 5.16 4.29
N ALA A 94 -5.24 5.81 5.17
CA ALA A 94 -4.87 5.94 6.58
C ALA A 94 -4.77 4.56 7.25
N GLY A 95 -5.71 3.65 6.94
CA GLY A 95 -5.68 2.27 7.43
C GLY A 95 -4.46 1.50 6.93
N GLY A 96 -4.12 1.64 5.65
CA GLY A 96 -2.95 1.01 5.06
C GLY A 96 -1.65 1.54 5.66
N LEU A 97 -1.56 2.85 5.86
CA LEU A 97 -0.38 3.46 6.48
C LEU A 97 -0.23 3.01 7.94
N ALA A 98 -1.34 2.94 8.68
CA ALA A 98 -1.32 2.45 10.07
C ALA A 98 -0.83 1.00 10.12
N ALA A 99 -1.29 0.16 9.20
CA ALA A 99 -0.83 -1.23 9.09
C ALA A 99 0.67 -1.30 8.79
N ALA A 100 1.17 -0.45 7.89
CA ALA A 100 2.59 -0.37 7.56
C ALA A 100 3.43 0.01 8.79
N LYS A 101 3.00 1.00 9.55
CA LYS A 101 3.71 1.47 10.73
C LYS A 101 3.72 0.45 11.87
N ALA A 102 2.73 -0.44 11.91
CA ALA A 102 2.58 -1.45 12.96
C ALA A 102 3.38 -2.72 12.70
N GLN A 103 4.08 -2.83 11.56
CA GLN A 103 4.81 -4.04 11.23
C GLN A 103 6.05 -4.22 12.12
N PRO A 104 6.47 -5.47 12.40
CA PRO A 104 7.64 -5.74 13.24
C PRO A 104 8.91 -5.08 12.68
N GLY A 105 9.71 -4.48 13.54
CA GLY A 105 10.97 -3.86 13.17
C GLY A 105 10.85 -2.48 12.53
N VAL A 106 9.64 -1.96 12.36
CA VAL A 106 9.40 -0.64 11.77
C VAL A 106 9.37 0.45 12.85
N ASP A 107 10.05 1.56 12.57
CA ASP A 107 9.88 2.79 13.34
C ASP A 107 8.78 3.62 12.67
N GLY A 108 7.59 3.61 13.26
CA GLY A 108 6.42 4.27 12.70
C GLY A 108 6.53 5.81 12.62
N SER A 109 7.53 6.42 13.26
CA SER A 109 7.78 7.85 13.15
C SER A 109 8.53 8.21 11.86
N LYS A 110 9.06 7.22 11.13
CA LYS A 110 9.82 7.39 9.90
C LYS A 110 9.10 6.68 8.76
N ALA A 111 8.17 7.38 8.13
CA ALA A 111 7.35 6.80 7.05
C ALA A 111 7.34 7.71 5.83
N ALA A 112 7.35 7.10 4.66
CA ALA A 112 7.20 7.76 3.37
C ALA A 112 6.23 6.95 2.51
N ALA A 113 5.73 7.56 1.45
CA ALA A 113 4.83 6.88 0.52
C ALA A 113 5.24 7.20 -0.92
N ILE A 114 5.13 6.20 -1.79
CA ILE A 114 5.33 6.35 -3.24
C ILE A 114 4.17 5.72 -3.98
N GLY A 115 3.91 6.20 -5.19
CA GLY A 115 2.84 5.66 -6.03
C GLY A 115 2.96 6.14 -7.46
N TYR A 116 2.32 5.41 -8.38
CA TYR A 116 2.34 5.69 -9.82
C TYR A 116 0.91 5.76 -10.34
N CYS A 117 0.60 6.69 -11.24
CA CYS A 117 -0.74 6.90 -11.80
C CYS A 117 -1.77 7.11 -10.69
N PHE A 118 -2.77 6.24 -10.57
CA PHE A 118 -3.73 6.29 -9.46
C PHE A 118 -3.02 6.27 -8.09
N GLY A 119 -1.94 5.48 -7.95
CA GLY A 119 -1.13 5.46 -6.75
C GLY A 119 -0.52 6.82 -6.42
N GLY A 120 -0.17 7.62 -7.42
CA GLY A 120 0.29 8.99 -7.23
C GLY A 120 -0.79 9.88 -6.62
N LEU A 121 -2.03 9.76 -7.06
CA LEU A 121 -3.17 10.43 -6.44
C LEU A 121 -3.33 10.01 -4.98
N CYS A 122 -3.20 8.72 -4.70
CA CYS A 122 -3.27 8.19 -3.34
C CYS A 122 -2.21 8.83 -2.43
N VAL A 123 -0.97 8.92 -2.91
CA VAL A 123 0.12 9.54 -2.13
C VAL A 123 -0.18 11.01 -1.83
N LEU A 124 -0.73 11.75 -2.78
CA LEU A 124 -1.15 13.13 -2.55
C LEU A 124 -2.24 13.22 -1.48
N ASP A 125 -3.19 12.29 -1.48
CA ASP A 125 -4.26 12.24 -0.49
C ASP A 125 -3.77 11.83 0.91
N MET A 126 -2.63 11.13 1.00
CA MET A 126 -2.01 10.77 2.28
C MET A 126 -1.25 11.93 2.93
N ALA A 127 -0.84 12.88 2.12
CA ALA A 127 -0.01 14.01 2.56
C ALA A 127 -0.74 14.96 3.53
#